data_10047506045618d9f9fc45054f7396ac
#
_entry.id   10047506045618d9f9fc45054f7396ac
#
_cell.length_a   1.000
_cell.length_b   1.000
_cell.length_c   1.000
_cell.angle_alpha   90.00
_cell.angle_beta   90.00
_cell.angle_gamma   90.00
#
_symmetry.space_group_name_H-M   'P 1'
#
loop_
_entity.id
_entity.type
_entity.pdbx_description
1 polymer ?
#
loop_
_entity_poly.entity_id
_entity_poly.type
_entity_poly.pdbx_seq_one_letter_code
_entity_poly.pdbx_strand_id
1 'polypeptide(L)'
;MKRIDFNYSGKTVIVADGDFPTTELPLECLRKAAHIVACDGAANQLLAHGIMPDWIVGDLDSLPVVIKEKLPERIVYMSEQESNDLSKAFRFTQEKGWDELVILGATGKREDHTLGNLALLSEYARAVKSIMMITDF
;
A
#
# COMPACT_ATOMS: atom_id res chain seq x y z
N MET A 1 3.10 31.67 -0.06
CA MET A 1 2.21 30.54 -0.31
C MET A 1 1.81 29.91 1.01
N LYS A 2 0.54 29.74 1.21
CA LYS A 2 0.04 29.13 2.44
C LYS A 2 0.25 27.60 2.36
N ARG A 3 1.02 27.08 3.27
CA ARG A 3 1.28 25.65 3.33
C ARG A 3 0.12 24.98 4.04
N ILE A 4 -0.46 23.96 3.41
CA ILE A 4 -1.46 23.12 4.07
C ILE A 4 -0.71 22.13 4.93
N ASP A 5 -0.91 22.22 6.24
CA ASP A 5 -0.33 21.27 7.16
C ASP A 5 -1.11 19.97 7.10
N PHE A 6 -0.56 18.99 6.39
CA PHE A 6 -1.09 17.64 6.38
C PHE A 6 -0.28 16.80 7.36
N ASN A 7 -0.95 16.21 8.31
CA ASN A 7 -0.30 15.33 9.27
C ASN A 7 -0.14 13.93 8.67
N TYR A 8 1.09 13.59 8.29
CA TYR A 8 1.42 12.29 7.70
C TYR A 8 1.69 11.21 8.75
N SER A 9 1.77 11.60 10.02
CA SER A 9 2.05 10.65 11.10
C SER A 9 0.80 9.84 11.43
N GLY A 10 1.01 8.57 11.80
CA GLY A 10 -0.05 7.74 12.33
C GLY A 10 -1.05 7.24 11.30
N LYS A 11 -0.73 7.35 10.01
CA LYS A 11 -1.58 6.83 8.94
C LYS A 11 -1.23 5.37 8.66
N THR A 12 -2.19 4.62 8.14
CA THR A 12 -1.94 3.30 7.58
C THR A 12 -1.53 3.48 6.13
N VAL A 13 -0.33 3.01 5.78
CA VAL A 13 0.21 3.14 4.43
C VAL A 13 0.08 1.81 3.70
N ILE A 14 -0.65 1.82 2.58
CA ILE A 14 -0.74 0.68 1.68
C ILE A 14 0.24 0.93 0.53
N VAL A 15 1.15 0.00 0.30
CA VAL A 15 2.12 0.09 -0.80
C VAL A 15 1.73 -0.92 -1.87
N ALA A 16 1.24 -0.41 -2.98
CA ALA A 16 0.88 -1.23 -4.13
C ALA A 16 2.13 -1.59 -4.95
N ASP A 17 2.00 -2.59 -5.82
CA ASP A 17 3.14 -3.14 -6.57
C ASP A 17 3.37 -2.42 -7.91
N GLY A 18 3.21 -1.09 -7.93
CA GLY A 18 3.62 -0.23 -9.03
C GLY A 18 5.04 0.30 -8.84
N ASP A 19 5.31 1.49 -9.35
CA ASP A 19 6.62 2.12 -9.15
C ASP A 19 6.79 2.50 -7.68
N PHE A 20 7.87 2.03 -7.08
CA PHE A 20 8.20 2.40 -5.71
C PHE A 20 8.56 3.87 -5.63
N PRO A 21 8.04 4.61 -4.64
CA PRO A 21 8.30 6.04 -4.55
C PRO A 21 9.77 6.36 -4.26
N THR A 22 10.26 7.43 -4.86
CA THR A 22 11.64 7.89 -4.69
C THR A 22 11.71 9.30 -4.11
N THR A 23 10.60 10.03 -4.08
CA THR A 23 10.58 11.41 -3.58
C THR A 23 10.35 11.45 -2.06
N GLU A 24 10.63 12.62 -1.48
CA GLU A 24 10.66 12.80 -0.03
C GLU A 24 9.30 12.57 0.63
N LEU A 25 8.22 13.09 0.07
CA LEU A 25 6.90 13.04 0.70
C LEU A 25 6.38 11.62 0.94
N PRO A 26 6.35 10.74 -0.08
CA PRO A 26 5.91 9.36 0.16
C PRO A 26 6.83 8.61 1.12
N LEU A 27 8.14 8.84 1.05
CA LEU A 27 9.09 8.18 1.97
C LEU A 27 8.88 8.65 3.41
N GLU A 28 8.54 9.92 3.60
CA GLU A 28 8.19 10.47 4.90
C GLU A 28 6.95 9.78 5.47
N CYS A 29 5.93 9.56 4.63
CA CYS A 29 4.72 8.83 5.04
C CYS A 29 5.06 7.43 5.53
N LEU A 30 5.97 6.73 4.85
CA LEU A 30 6.41 5.40 5.26
C LEU A 30 7.14 5.43 6.60
N ARG A 31 8.03 6.39 6.79
CA ARG A 31 8.79 6.51 8.05
C ARG A 31 7.89 6.79 9.25
N LYS A 32 6.78 7.49 9.04
CA LYS A 32 5.86 7.90 10.11
C LYS A 32 4.59 7.07 10.16
N ALA A 33 4.50 6.00 9.39
CA ALA A 33 3.30 5.17 9.30
C ALA A 33 3.01 4.47 10.63
N ALA A 34 1.75 4.40 11.00
CA ALA A 34 1.30 3.55 12.10
C ALA A 34 1.35 2.08 11.70
N HIS A 35 0.96 1.80 10.46
CA HIS A 35 0.96 0.44 9.90
C HIS A 35 1.39 0.51 8.44
N ILE A 36 2.19 -0.46 8.00
CA ILE A 36 2.60 -0.59 6.59
C ILE A 36 2.05 -1.91 6.06
N VAL A 37 1.19 -1.82 5.05
CA VAL A 37 0.58 -2.97 4.39
C VAL A 37 1.11 -3.03 2.96
N ALA A 38 1.87 -4.06 2.64
CA ALA A 38 2.43 -4.26 1.31
C ALA A 38 1.51 -5.16 0.48
N CYS A 39 1.28 -4.77 -0.77
CA CYS A 39 0.57 -5.61 -1.73
C CYS A 39 1.58 -6.52 -2.42
N ASP A 40 1.55 -7.81 -2.09
CA ASP A 40 2.35 -8.87 -2.73
C ASP A 40 3.83 -8.46 -2.92
N GLY A 41 4.29 -8.34 -4.17
CA GLY A 41 5.69 -8.03 -4.50
C GLY A 41 6.20 -6.70 -4.01
N ALA A 42 5.33 -5.77 -3.61
CA ALA A 42 5.75 -4.49 -3.03
C ALA A 42 6.60 -4.68 -1.76
N ALA A 43 6.43 -5.80 -1.06
CA ALA A 43 7.24 -6.12 0.10
C ALA A 43 8.73 -6.21 -0.26
N ASN A 44 9.05 -6.71 -1.44
CA ASN A 44 10.44 -6.81 -1.91
C ASN A 44 11.08 -5.43 -2.02
N GLN A 45 10.37 -4.45 -2.57
CA GLN A 45 10.86 -3.07 -2.69
C GLN A 45 11.04 -2.41 -1.33
N LEU A 46 10.10 -2.62 -0.42
CA LEU A 46 10.21 -2.07 0.93
C LEU A 46 11.45 -2.61 1.63
N LEU A 47 11.66 -3.91 1.60
CA LEU A 47 12.81 -4.55 2.23
C LEU A 47 14.13 -4.10 1.61
N ALA A 48 14.15 -3.91 0.28
CA ALA A 48 15.33 -3.39 -0.42
C ALA A 48 15.70 -1.97 0.04
N HIS A 49 14.73 -1.20 0.53
CA HIS A 49 14.94 0.14 1.08
C HIS A 49 15.07 0.15 2.61
N GLY A 50 15.23 -1.00 3.22
CA GLY A 50 15.41 -1.11 4.67
C GLY A 50 14.14 -0.88 5.47
N ILE A 51 12.97 -1.01 4.85
CA ILE A 51 11.68 -0.77 5.49
C ILE A 51 10.95 -2.10 5.68
N MET A 52 10.58 -2.42 6.91
CA MET A 52 9.87 -3.66 7.23
C MET A 52 8.37 -3.46 7.10
N PRO A 53 7.68 -4.19 6.19
CA PRO A 53 6.23 -4.15 6.16
C PRO A 53 5.66 -4.85 7.40
N ASP A 54 4.56 -4.31 7.93
CA ASP A 54 3.85 -4.96 9.03
C ASP A 54 3.04 -6.15 8.51
N TRP A 55 2.45 -6.00 7.33
CA TRP A 55 1.63 -7.02 6.69
C TRP A 55 1.90 -7.09 5.20
N ILE A 56 1.83 -8.30 4.64
CA ILE A 56 1.97 -8.54 3.20
C ILE A 56 0.71 -9.27 2.75
N VAL A 57 -0.07 -8.63 1.88
CA VAL A 57 -1.41 -9.09 1.51
C VAL A 57 -1.46 -9.40 0.01
N GLY A 58 -2.10 -10.50 -0.36
CA GLY A 58 -2.34 -10.85 -1.75
C GLY A 58 -2.31 -12.34 -1.99
N ASP A 59 -2.25 -12.73 -3.28
CA ASP A 59 -2.10 -14.13 -3.68
C ASP A 59 -0.65 -14.62 -3.61
N LEU A 60 0.28 -13.71 -3.40
CA LEU A 60 1.71 -13.95 -3.17
C LEU A 60 2.47 -14.47 -4.39
N ASP A 61 1.91 -14.37 -5.59
CA ASP A 61 2.56 -14.83 -6.82
C ASP A 61 3.86 -14.09 -7.13
N SER A 62 3.91 -12.78 -6.80
CA SER A 62 5.08 -11.93 -7.04
C SER A 62 6.02 -11.85 -5.85
N LEU A 63 5.75 -12.58 -4.78
CA LEU A 63 6.58 -12.52 -3.57
C LEU A 63 7.67 -13.58 -3.61
N PRO A 64 8.96 -13.18 -3.48
CA PRO A 64 10.05 -14.14 -3.44
C PRO A 64 9.90 -15.17 -2.32
N VAL A 65 10.27 -16.42 -2.60
CA VAL A 65 10.19 -17.52 -1.63
C VAL A 65 10.97 -17.20 -0.34
N VAL A 66 12.11 -16.53 -0.47
CA VAL A 66 12.93 -16.18 0.69
C VAL A 66 12.18 -15.26 1.66
N ILE A 67 11.33 -14.37 1.15
CA ILE A 67 10.53 -13.48 2.00
C ILE A 67 9.42 -14.28 2.68
N LYS A 68 8.78 -15.18 1.95
CA LYS A 68 7.75 -16.06 2.53
C LYS A 68 8.31 -16.88 3.70
N GLU A 69 9.53 -17.35 3.57
CA GLU A 69 10.19 -18.14 4.61
C GLU A 69 10.62 -17.31 5.81
N LYS A 70 11.07 -16.06 5.59
CA LYS A 70 11.56 -15.20 6.65
C LYS A 70 10.46 -14.50 7.46
N LEU A 71 9.33 -14.19 6.84
CA LEU A 71 8.28 -13.37 7.42
C LEU A 71 6.90 -14.03 7.38
N PRO A 72 6.79 -15.33 7.73
CA PRO A 72 5.50 -16.03 7.58
C PRO A 72 4.39 -15.41 8.44
N GLU A 73 4.73 -14.85 9.59
CA GLU A 73 3.74 -14.26 10.51
C GLU A 73 3.17 -12.93 10.01
N ARG A 74 3.78 -12.34 8.97
CA ARG A 74 3.32 -11.07 8.39
C ARG A 74 2.48 -11.27 7.14
N ILE A 75 2.34 -12.50 6.68
CA ILE A 75 1.67 -12.80 5.41
C ILE A 75 0.18 -13.03 5.63
N VAL A 76 -0.63 -12.34 4.83
CA VAL A 76 -2.08 -12.51 4.77
C VAL A 76 -2.42 -12.99 3.36
N TYR A 77 -2.62 -14.29 3.22
CA TYR A 77 -2.92 -14.89 1.92
C TYR A 77 -4.37 -14.65 1.53
N MET A 78 -4.58 -14.07 0.37
CA MET A 78 -5.89 -13.82 -0.22
C MET A 78 -5.85 -14.26 -1.67
N SER A 79 -6.37 -15.46 -1.95
CA SER A 79 -6.28 -16.11 -3.26
C SER A 79 -7.38 -15.71 -4.24
N GLU A 80 -8.35 -14.94 -3.81
CA GLU A 80 -9.46 -14.51 -4.63
C GLU A 80 -8.95 -13.75 -5.86
N GLN A 81 -9.49 -14.08 -7.04
CA GLN A 81 -9.00 -13.57 -8.32
C GLN A 81 -9.85 -12.44 -8.92
N GLU A 82 -11.01 -12.15 -8.35
CA GLU A 82 -11.93 -11.15 -8.89
C GLU A 82 -11.52 -9.71 -8.57
N SER A 83 -10.68 -9.52 -7.56
CA SER A 83 -10.17 -8.20 -7.20
C SER A 83 -8.65 -8.14 -7.33
N ASN A 84 -8.12 -6.91 -7.53
CA ASN A 84 -6.69 -6.71 -7.59
C ASN A 84 -6.09 -6.67 -6.17
N ASP A 85 -4.76 -6.65 -6.09
CA ASP A 85 -4.05 -6.67 -4.82
C ASP A 85 -4.36 -5.45 -3.95
N LEU A 86 -4.54 -4.28 -4.56
CA LEU A 86 -4.90 -3.06 -3.82
C LEU A 86 -6.26 -3.20 -3.14
N SER A 87 -7.24 -3.76 -3.83
CA SER A 87 -8.56 -4.03 -3.25
C SER A 87 -8.48 -5.01 -2.08
N LYS A 88 -7.65 -6.03 -2.21
CA LYS A 88 -7.42 -7.00 -1.13
C LYS A 88 -6.82 -6.32 0.10
N ALA A 89 -5.80 -5.50 -0.10
CA ALA A 89 -5.17 -4.75 0.99
C ALA A 89 -6.16 -3.78 1.64
N PHE A 90 -6.97 -3.10 0.83
CA PHE A 90 -7.99 -2.19 1.35
C PHE A 90 -8.99 -2.93 2.24
N ARG A 91 -9.49 -4.08 1.80
CA ARG A 91 -10.41 -4.90 2.62
C ARG A 91 -9.76 -5.33 3.92
N PHE A 92 -8.47 -5.70 3.87
CA PHE A 92 -7.72 -6.06 5.07
C PHE A 92 -7.68 -4.90 6.07
N THR A 93 -7.39 -3.68 5.61
CA THR A 93 -7.36 -2.50 6.48
C THR A 93 -8.73 -2.20 7.08
N GLN A 94 -9.80 -2.39 6.32
CA GLN A 94 -11.15 -2.22 6.83
C GLN A 94 -11.48 -3.21 7.93
N GLU A 95 -11.09 -4.46 7.78
CA GLU A 95 -11.28 -5.49 8.81
C GLU A 95 -10.54 -5.14 10.10
N LYS A 96 -9.40 -4.45 9.99
CA LYS A 96 -8.62 -3.98 11.13
C LYS A 96 -9.19 -2.71 11.75
N GLY A 97 -10.13 -2.05 11.09
CA GLY A 97 -10.68 -0.78 11.57
C GLY A 97 -9.78 0.41 11.29
N TRP A 98 -8.80 0.28 10.38
CA TRP A 98 -7.90 1.38 10.02
C TRP A 98 -8.53 2.18 8.89
N ASP A 99 -8.88 3.43 9.16
CA ASP A 99 -9.66 4.26 8.26
C ASP A 99 -8.98 5.57 7.84
N GLU A 100 -7.71 5.74 8.17
CA GLU A 100 -6.90 6.87 7.70
C GLU A 100 -5.77 6.31 6.85
N LEU A 101 -5.94 6.34 5.53
CA LEU A 101 -5.10 5.60 4.60
C LEU A 101 -4.28 6.50 3.68
N VAL A 102 -3.04 6.10 3.41
CA VAL A 102 -2.20 6.65 2.35
C VAL A 102 -1.82 5.50 1.43
N ILE A 103 -2.01 5.68 0.13
CA ILE A 103 -1.69 4.67 -0.88
C ILE A 103 -0.48 5.14 -1.69
N LEU A 104 0.54 4.31 -1.74
CA LEU A 104 1.78 4.55 -2.49
C LEU A 104 1.98 3.45 -3.52
N GLY A 105 2.73 3.74 -4.59
CA GLY A 105 3.10 2.73 -5.57
C GLY A 105 1.96 2.22 -6.44
N ALA A 106 0.87 2.96 -6.54
CA ALA A 106 -0.31 2.52 -7.28
C ALA A 106 -0.26 2.86 -8.77
N THR A 107 0.81 3.49 -9.23
CA THR A 107 0.98 3.94 -10.62
C THR A 107 2.32 3.49 -11.17
N GLY A 108 2.51 3.64 -12.46
CA GLY A 108 3.81 3.62 -13.14
C GLY A 108 4.16 2.34 -13.89
N LYS A 109 3.91 1.17 -13.35
CA LYS A 109 4.34 -0.08 -14.00
C LYS A 109 3.41 -0.56 -15.11
N ARG A 110 2.12 -0.45 -14.92
CA ARG A 110 1.11 -0.87 -15.91
C ARG A 110 -0.03 0.11 -15.92
N GLU A 111 -0.35 0.64 -17.10
CA GLU A 111 -1.42 1.63 -17.25
C GLU A 111 -2.81 1.08 -16.91
N ASP A 112 -3.09 -0.17 -17.25
CA ASP A 112 -4.37 -0.79 -16.93
C ASP A 112 -4.57 -0.91 -15.42
N HIS A 113 -3.53 -1.29 -14.68
CA HIS A 113 -3.58 -1.34 -13.21
C HIS A 113 -3.70 0.06 -12.60
N THR A 114 -2.97 1.03 -13.16
CA THR A 114 -3.05 2.43 -12.70
C THR A 114 -4.47 2.98 -12.84
N LEU A 115 -5.09 2.79 -14.01
CA LEU A 115 -6.46 3.24 -14.23
C LEU A 115 -7.44 2.55 -13.30
N GLY A 116 -7.30 1.24 -13.10
CA GLY A 116 -8.13 0.50 -12.16
C GLY A 116 -8.00 1.00 -10.73
N ASN A 117 -6.77 1.27 -10.29
CA ASN A 117 -6.51 1.79 -8.95
C ASN A 117 -7.12 3.18 -8.76
N LEU A 118 -7.01 4.06 -9.76
CA LEU A 118 -7.60 5.40 -9.70
C LEU A 118 -9.12 5.34 -9.64
N ALA A 119 -9.73 4.44 -10.42
CA ALA A 119 -11.19 4.26 -10.42
C ALA A 119 -11.69 3.79 -9.06
N LEU A 120 -10.94 2.92 -8.38
CA LEU A 120 -11.31 2.41 -7.07
C LEU A 120 -11.15 3.43 -5.95
N LEU A 121 -10.30 4.43 -6.12
CA LEU A 121 -10.02 5.42 -5.09
C LEU A 121 -11.28 6.14 -4.61
N SER A 122 -12.15 6.55 -5.54
CA SER A 122 -13.39 7.25 -5.19
C SER A 122 -14.35 6.33 -4.42
N GLU A 123 -14.35 5.04 -4.74
CA GLU A 123 -15.15 4.06 -4.02
C GLU A 123 -14.64 3.84 -2.60
N TYR A 124 -13.32 3.71 -2.44
CA TYR A 124 -12.69 3.56 -1.13
C TYR A 124 -12.96 4.77 -0.22
N ALA A 125 -12.94 5.97 -0.80
CA ALA A 125 -13.13 7.20 -0.04
C ALA A 125 -14.45 7.27 0.71
N ARG A 126 -15.46 6.53 0.26
CA ARG A 126 -16.77 6.47 0.93
C ARG A 126 -16.75 5.63 2.19
N ALA A 127 -15.79 4.74 2.31
CA ALA A 127 -15.76 3.74 3.39
C ALA A 127 -14.81 4.11 4.53
N VAL A 128 -14.00 5.16 4.36
CA VAL A 128 -12.95 5.50 5.32
C VAL A 128 -13.00 6.97 5.70
N LYS A 129 -12.38 7.32 6.82
CA LYS A 129 -12.30 8.70 7.30
C LYS A 129 -11.47 9.57 6.37
N SER A 130 -10.35 9.07 5.90
CA SER A 130 -9.51 9.76 4.91
C SER A 130 -8.72 8.76 4.07
N ILE A 131 -8.51 9.11 2.82
CA ILE A 131 -7.68 8.33 1.93
C ILE A 131 -6.97 9.28 0.97
N MET A 132 -5.69 9.03 0.73
CA MET A 132 -4.87 9.83 -0.17
C MET A 132 -3.97 8.90 -0.97
N MET A 133 -3.90 9.14 -2.27
CA MET A 133 -2.94 8.45 -3.13
C MET A 133 -1.82 9.43 -3.47
N ILE A 134 -0.59 9.08 -3.16
CA ILE A 134 0.58 9.92 -3.39
C ILE A 134 1.48 9.25 -4.41
N THR A 135 1.89 10.01 -5.42
CA THR A 135 2.81 9.58 -6.47
C THR A 135 4.03 10.48 -6.48
N ASP A 136 5.03 10.11 -7.29
CA ASP A 136 6.22 10.95 -7.52
C ASP A 136 5.97 12.07 -8.52
N PHE A 137 4.79 12.17 -9.07
CA PHE A 137 4.46 13.18 -10.10
C PHE A 137 3.77 14.39 -9.52
#